data_9dec0fcf18832827cd03d28c217f62b5
#
_entry.id   9dec0fcf18832827cd03d28c217f62b5
#
_cell.length_a   1.000
_cell.length_b   1.000
_cell.length_c   1.000
_cell.angle_alpha   90.00
_cell.angle_beta   90.00
_cell.angle_gamma   90.00
#
_symmetry.space_group_name_H-M   'P 1'
#
loop_
_entity.id
_entity.type
_entity.pdbx_description
1 polymer ?
#
loop_
_entity_poly.entity_id
_entity_poly.type
_entity_poly.pdbx_seq_one_letter_code
_entity_poly.pdbx_strand_id
1 'polypeptide(L)'
;MRNSITVLALFISTMAYTQSGNYASSVGISGGYAEDGYGIMATFNYHVNRERYVQLSIFAAIAEDKGSFDIPYNIFTVQPGYFIKIWEQKNFKRYALNFGGGAIIGYEVINNGSNLLENGAIIDAKSQFIYGAYLGLEGEITLSNDFSFLLKANEYYHVNSDVGNFYPYVGIGLRYFLF
;
A
#
# COMPACT_ATOMS: atom_id res chain seq x y z
N MET A 1 25.93 -12.29 -1.89
CA MET A 1 25.41 -10.90 -1.92
C MET A 1 25.65 -10.16 -3.26
N ARG A 2 26.80 -10.27 -3.91
CA ARG A 2 27.09 -9.55 -5.18
C ARG A 2 26.18 -9.99 -6.36
N ASN A 3 25.80 -11.26 -6.43
CA ASN A 3 24.96 -11.80 -7.50
C ASN A 3 23.48 -11.40 -7.36
N SER A 4 22.98 -11.16 -6.12
CA SER A 4 21.59 -10.76 -5.87
C SER A 4 21.30 -9.32 -6.33
N ILE A 5 22.31 -8.43 -6.20
CA ILE A 5 22.21 -7.04 -6.67
C ILE A 5 22.20 -6.98 -8.20
N THR A 6 22.95 -7.85 -8.86
CA THR A 6 23.00 -7.93 -10.32
C THR A 6 21.68 -8.44 -10.91
N VAL A 7 21.04 -9.41 -10.26
CA VAL A 7 19.71 -9.92 -10.66
C VAL A 7 18.65 -8.85 -10.47
N LEU A 8 18.68 -8.11 -9.36
CA LEU A 8 17.75 -7.00 -9.10
C LEU A 8 17.92 -5.86 -10.12
N ALA A 9 19.16 -5.51 -10.45
CA ALA A 9 19.48 -4.49 -11.45
C ALA A 9 19.03 -4.92 -12.87
N LEU A 10 19.18 -6.20 -13.22
CA LEU A 10 18.68 -6.75 -14.50
C LEU A 10 17.14 -6.71 -14.55
N PHE A 11 16.46 -7.02 -13.45
CA PHE A 11 14.99 -6.97 -13.38
C PHE A 11 14.46 -5.54 -13.55
N ILE A 12 15.14 -4.55 -12.96
CA ILE A 12 14.81 -3.12 -13.11
C ILE A 12 15.09 -2.64 -14.54
N SER A 13 16.17 -3.11 -15.18
CA SER A 13 16.51 -2.70 -16.54
C SER A 13 15.58 -3.29 -17.61
N THR A 14 15.04 -4.49 -17.43
CA THR A 14 14.07 -5.07 -18.37
C THR A 14 12.70 -4.39 -18.33
N MET A 15 12.35 -3.75 -17.22
CA MET A 15 11.12 -2.95 -17.11
C MET A 15 11.19 -1.62 -17.89
N ALA A 16 12.40 -1.15 -18.22
CA ALA A 16 12.59 0.15 -18.89
C ALA A 16 12.41 0.12 -20.43
N TYR A 17 12.22 -1.04 -21.06
CA TYR A 17 12.23 -1.16 -22.52
C TYR A 17 10.85 -1.35 -23.20
N THR A 18 9.74 -1.29 -22.47
CA THR A 18 8.40 -1.35 -23.08
C THR A 18 7.76 0.03 -23.22
N GLN A 19 8.37 0.90 -24.04
CA GLN A 19 7.74 2.16 -24.41
C GLN A 19 6.98 2.03 -25.71
N SER A 20 5.68 1.90 -25.63
CA SER A 20 4.75 2.14 -26.72
C SER A 20 3.65 3.07 -26.22
N GLY A 21 3.83 4.34 -26.45
CA GLY A 21 2.87 5.41 -26.62
C GLY A 21 1.60 5.46 -25.78
N ASN A 22 1.68 5.38 -24.47
CA ASN A 22 0.73 5.81 -23.41
C ASN A 22 1.38 5.37 -22.11
N TYR A 23 1.40 6.24 -21.08
CA TYR A 23 2.02 5.97 -19.78
C TYR A 23 2.01 4.49 -19.37
N ALA A 24 3.12 3.80 -19.60
CA ALA A 24 3.19 2.36 -19.33
C ALA A 24 3.28 2.08 -17.84
N SER A 25 3.78 3.03 -17.05
CA SER A 25 3.97 2.86 -15.61
C SER A 25 3.82 4.19 -14.85
N SER A 26 3.58 4.08 -13.56
CA SER A 26 3.57 5.23 -12.65
C SER A 26 4.07 4.82 -11.27
N VAL A 27 4.60 5.77 -10.53
CA VAL A 27 4.97 5.63 -9.12
C VAL A 27 4.12 6.56 -8.29
N GLY A 28 3.82 6.16 -7.06
CA GLY A 28 3.03 6.99 -6.16
C GLY A 28 3.52 6.87 -4.73
N ILE A 29 3.23 7.92 -3.97
CA ILE A 29 3.40 7.93 -2.52
C ILE A 29 2.15 8.49 -1.90
N SER A 30 1.71 7.90 -0.80
CA SER A 30 0.56 8.39 -0.03
C SER A 30 0.83 8.22 1.46
N GLY A 31 0.22 9.09 2.24
CA GLY A 31 0.23 9.00 3.69
C GLY A 31 -1.16 9.30 4.23
N GLY A 32 -1.49 8.72 5.37
CA GLY A 32 -2.81 8.88 5.94
C GLY A 32 -3.01 8.18 7.27
N TYR A 33 -4.25 8.10 7.66
CA TYR A 33 -4.68 7.43 8.87
C TYR A 33 -4.85 5.93 8.57
N ALA A 34 -4.27 5.14 9.41
CA ALA A 34 -4.50 3.70 9.49
C ALA A 34 -5.11 3.39 10.86
N GLU A 35 -5.71 2.23 11.05
CA GLU A 35 -6.36 1.87 12.31
C GLU A 35 -5.48 2.23 13.50
N ASP A 36 -6.01 3.09 14.36
CA ASP A 36 -5.35 3.61 15.59
C ASP A 36 -3.97 4.26 15.39
N GLY A 37 -3.65 4.69 14.16
CA GLY A 37 -2.35 5.27 13.87
C GLY A 37 -2.21 5.92 12.49
N TYR A 38 -0.99 5.94 11.99
CA TYR A 38 -0.65 6.53 10.71
C TYR A 38 0.09 5.54 9.83
N GLY A 39 -0.17 5.63 8.52
CA GLY A 39 0.50 4.81 7.53
C GLY A 39 1.05 5.60 6.35
N ILE A 40 2.11 5.08 5.76
CA ILE A 40 2.70 5.55 4.52
C ILE A 40 2.73 4.40 3.52
N MET A 41 2.45 4.71 2.26
CA MET A 41 2.42 3.72 1.18
C MET A 41 3.19 4.25 -0.03
N ALA A 42 4.09 3.44 -0.56
CA ALA A 42 4.70 3.64 -1.86
C ALA A 42 4.11 2.63 -2.85
N THR A 43 3.81 3.08 -4.07
CA THR A 43 3.18 2.25 -5.11
C THR A 43 3.96 2.32 -6.41
N PHE A 44 4.05 1.18 -7.09
CA PHE A 44 4.42 1.09 -8.49
C PHE A 44 3.24 0.50 -9.27
N ASN A 45 2.81 1.16 -10.34
CA ASN A 45 1.71 0.71 -11.17
C ASN A 45 2.19 0.45 -12.59
N TYR A 46 1.81 -0.69 -13.14
CA TYR A 46 1.97 -1.03 -14.54
C TYR A 46 0.60 -0.99 -15.22
N HIS A 47 0.41 -0.04 -16.13
CA HIS A 47 -0.85 0.17 -16.84
C HIS A 47 -0.97 -0.82 -17.99
N VAL A 48 -1.86 -1.81 -17.84
CA VAL A 48 -2.17 -2.81 -18.88
C VAL A 48 -2.90 -2.12 -20.04
N ASN A 49 -3.77 -1.17 -19.72
CA ASN A 49 -4.45 -0.28 -20.65
C ASN A 49 -4.93 0.98 -19.90
N ARG A 50 -5.70 1.86 -20.59
CA ARG A 50 -6.20 3.13 -19.99
C ARG A 50 -7.14 2.94 -18.79
N GLU A 51 -7.71 1.75 -18.61
CA GLU A 51 -8.73 1.47 -17.61
C GLU A 51 -8.23 0.52 -16.49
N ARG A 52 -7.06 -0.11 -16.66
CA ARG A 52 -6.62 -1.22 -15.80
C ARG A 52 -5.13 -1.16 -15.55
N TYR A 53 -4.73 -1.41 -14.31
CA TYR A 53 -3.33 -1.50 -13.95
C TYR A 53 -3.08 -2.55 -12.86
N VAL A 54 -1.89 -3.14 -12.91
CA VAL A 54 -1.33 -3.95 -11.82
C VAL A 54 -0.60 -3.00 -10.89
N GLN A 55 -0.82 -3.12 -9.60
CA GLN A 55 -0.17 -2.31 -8.57
C GLN A 55 0.69 -3.21 -7.68
N LEU A 56 1.91 -2.78 -7.41
CA LEU A 56 2.73 -3.31 -6.32
C LEU A 56 2.91 -2.20 -5.30
N SER A 57 2.48 -2.44 -4.06
CA SER A 57 2.60 -1.47 -2.98
C SER A 57 3.51 -1.99 -1.88
N ILE A 58 4.22 -1.07 -1.24
CA ILE A 58 4.87 -1.28 0.06
C ILE A 58 4.16 -0.35 1.03
N PHE A 59 3.68 -0.89 2.13
CA PHE A 59 2.96 -0.15 3.16
C PHE A 59 3.63 -0.34 4.51
N ALA A 60 3.78 0.75 5.25
CA ALA A 60 4.24 0.76 6.62
C ALA A 60 3.27 1.59 7.47
N ALA A 61 2.92 1.08 8.64
CA ALA A 61 2.08 1.78 9.59
C ALA A 61 2.65 1.69 11.01
N ILE A 62 2.41 2.73 11.78
CA ILE A 62 2.72 2.85 13.20
C ILE A 62 1.40 3.15 13.89
N ALA A 63 1.03 2.31 14.85
CA ALA A 63 -0.25 2.43 15.54
C ALA A 63 -0.13 1.96 17.01
N GLU A 64 -1.16 2.25 17.79
CA GLU A 64 -1.26 1.87 19.18
C GLU A 64 -2.64 1.24 19.41
N ASP A 65 -2.68 -0.05 19.76
CA ASP A 65 -3.94 -0.69 20.17
C ASP A 65 -4.37 -0.13 21.54
N LYS A 66 -5.50 0.58 21.53
CA LYS A 66 -6.07 1.28 22.70
C LYS A 66 -7.06 0.40 23.44
N GLY A 67 -6.56 -0.67 24.03
CA GLY A 67 -7.34 -1.54 24.89
C GLY A 67 -7.27 -1.12 26.38
N SER A 68 -7.14 -2.10 27.27
CA SER A 68 -6.89 -1.84 28.71
C SER A 68 -5.50 -1.26 28.97
N PHE A 69 -4.59 -1.44 28.03
CA PHE A 69 -3.23 -0.89 27.99
C PHE A 69 -2.94 -0.50 26.54
N ASP A 70 -2.23 0.61 26.36
CA ASP A 70 -1.77 1.04 25.04
C ASP A 70 -0.61 0.14 24.59
N ILE A 71 -0.82 -0.63 23.53
CA ILE A 71 0.18 -1.56 22.99
C ILE A 71 0.65 -1.00 21.64
N PRO A 72 1.90 -0.48 21.54
CA PRO A 72 2.43 0.00 20.27
C PRO A 72 2.70 -1.17 19.32
N TYR A 73 2.32 -0.99 18.06
CA TYR A 73 2.62 -1.97 17.03
C TYR A 73 2.97 -1.30 15.68
N ASN A 74 3.74 -2.02 14.89
CA ASN A 74 4.12 -1.59 13.55
C ASN A 74 3.77 -2.69 12.54
N ILE A 75 3.24 -2.29 11.40
CA ILE A 75 2.92 -3.20 10.30
C ILE A 75 3.75 -2.84 9.08
N PHE A 76 4.35 -3.85 8.45
CA PHE A 76 5.06 -3.73 7.18
C PHE A 76 4.53 -4.76 6.21
N THR A 77 4.00 -4.30 5.07
CA THR A 77 3.43 -5.22 4.07
C THR A 77 3.87 -4.91 2.65
N VAL A 78 3.90 -5.95 1.83
CA VAL A 78 3.99 -5.89 0.37
C VAL A 78 2.66 -6.38 -0.20
N GLN A 79 2.11 -5.62 -1.15
CA GLN A 79 0.74 -5.77 -1.59
C GLN A 79 0.68 -5.75 -3.12
N PRO A 80 0.75 -6.91 -3.80
CA PRO A 80 0.39 -7.02 -5.20
C PRO A 80 -1.12 -6.91 -5.36
N GLY A 81 -1.56 -6.14 -6.35
CA GLY A 81 -2.98 -5.92 -6.59
C GLY A 81 -3.31 -5.60 -8.05
N TYR A 82 -4.59 -5.59 -8.35
CA TYR A 82 -5.14 -5.26 -9.65
C TYR A 82 -6.30 -4.27 -9.50
N PHE A 83 -6.24 -3.19 -10.26
CA PHE A 83 -7.20 -2.10 -10.22
C PHE A 83 -7.85 -1.87 -11.58
N ILE A 84 -9.12 -1.54 -11.56
CA ILE A 84 -9.92 -1.17 -12.72
C ILE A 84 -10.53 0.21 -12.49
N LYS A 85 -10.56 1.03 -13.53
CA LYS A 85 -11.27 2.30 -13.53
C LYS A 85 -12.76 2.03 -13.65
N ILE A 86 -13.51 2.38 -12.60
CA ILE A 86 -14.97 2.18 -12.54
C ILE A 86 -15.75 3.43 -12.97
N TRP A 87 -15.10 4.58 -12.92
CA TRP A 87 -15.69 5.84 -13.36
C TRP A 87 -14.61 6.83 -13.82
N GLU A 88 -14.91 7.62 -14.82
CA GLU A 88 -14.09 8.74 -15.31
C GLU A 88 -15.00 9.89 -15.77
N GLN A 89 -14.59 11.12 -15.50
CA GLN A 89 -15.30 12.30 -15.96
C GLN A 89 -15.24 12.39 -17.50
N LYS A 90 -16.40 12.51 -18.15
CA LYS A 90 -16.54 12.41 -19.62
C LYS A 90 -15.83 13.54 -20.40
N ASN A 91 -15.92 14.79 -19.93
CA ASN A 91 -15.52 15.96 -20.73
C ASN A 91 -14.03 16.32 -20.60
N PHE A 92 -13.50 16.36 -19.37
CA PHE A 92 -12.14 16.82 -19.10
C PHE A 92 -11.20 15.72 -18.65
N LYS A 93 -11.73 14.53 -18.32
CA LYS A 93 -10.98 13.36 -17.81
C LYS A 93 -10.04 13.67 -16.64
N ARG A 94 -10.41 14.71 -15.86
CA ARG A 94 -9.62 15.15 -14.70
C ARG A 94 -9.84 14.30 -13.47
N TYR A 95 -11.01 13.68 -13.36
CA TYR A 95 -11.40 12.89 -12.19
C TYR A 95 -11.67 11.46 -12.61
N ALA A 96 -11.06 10.53 -11.92
CA ALA A 96 -11.30 9.11 -12.09
C ALA A 96 -11.48 8.42 -10.74
N LEU A 97 -12.20 7.32 -10.74
CA LEU A 97 -12.37 6.44 -9.60
C LEU A 97 -11.98 5.03 -10.03
N ASN A 98 -11.02 4.48 -9.32
CA ASN A 98 -10.49 3.14 -9.53
C ASN A 98 -10.89 2.26 -8.35
N PHE A 99 -11.25 1.03 -8.62
CA PHE A 99 -11.54 0.00 -7.62
C PHE A 99 -10.65 -1.21 -7.88
N GLY A 100 -10.16 -1.82 -6.83
CA GLY A 100 -9.29 -2.97 -6.96
C GLY A 100 -9.05 -3.68 -5.65
N GLY A 101 -8.06 -4.55 -5.67
CA GLY A 101 -7.65 -5.30 -4.50
C GLY A 101 -6.57 -6.30 -4.85
N GLY A 102 -6.14 -7.06 -3.86
CA GLY A 102 -5.06 -8.00 -4.05
C GLY A 102 -4.70 -8.77 -2.79
N ALA A 103 -3.54 -9.40 -2.83
CA ALA A 103 -2.98 -10.11 -1.69
C ALA A 103 -2.10 -9.20 -0.84
N ILE A 104 -1.90 -9.62 0.40
CA ILE A 104 -1.02 -8.98 1.38
C ILE A 104 -0.06 -10.04 1.91
N ILE A 105 1.19 -9.65 2.03
CA ILE A 105 2.21 -10.42 2.74
C ILE A 105 3.02 -9.42 3.56
N GLY A 106 3.22 -9.71 4.86
CA GLY A 106 3.93 -8.77 5.71
C GLY A 106 4.33 -9.32 7.05
N TYR A 107 4.73 -8.41 7.90
CA TYR A 107 5.15 -8.69 9.26
C TYR A 107 4.60 -7.63 10.21
N GLU A 108 4.07 -8.09 11.33
CA GLU A 108 3.56 -7.29 12.43
C GLU A 108 4.56 -7.34 13.58
N VAL A 109 5.00 -6.17 14.04
CA VAL A 109 5.91 -6.03 15.17
C VAL A 109 5.13 -5.42 16.33
N ILE A 110 4.90 -6.18 17.38
CA ILE A 110 4.17 -5.75 18.57
C ILE A 110 5.17 -5.40 19.66
N ASN A 111 4.97 -4.24 20.32
CA ASN A 111 5.78 -3.74 21.43
C ASN A 111 7.29 -3.90 21.23
N ASN A 112 7.79 -3.59 19.99
CA ASN A 112 9.20 -3.76 19.62
C ASN A 112 9.75 -5.19 19.83
N GLY A 113 8.88 -6.20 19.83
CA GLY A 113 9.24 -7.60 20.07
C GLY A 113 9.36 -7.98 21.55
N SER A 114 9.00 -7.10 22.48
CA SER A 114 9.02 -7.37 23.93
C SER A 114 7.65 -7.80 24.43
N ASN A 115 7.60 -8.86 25.25
CA ASN A 115 6.37 -9.28 25.91
C ASN A 115 6.09 -8.49 27.20
N LEU A 116 6.97 -7.56 27.59
CA LEU A 116 6.84 -6.75 28.81
C LEU A 116 6.56 -5.29 28.40
N LEU A 117 5.44 -4.74 28.85
CA LEU A 117 5.13 -3.32 28.71
C LEU A 117 5.92 -2.48 29.73
N GLU A 118 6.05 -1.19 29.48
CA GLU A 118 6.75 -0.24 30.37
C GLU A 118 6.15 -0.20 31.81
N ASN A 119 4.87 -0.49 31.94
CA ASN A 119 4.16 -0.55 33.21
C ASN A 119 4.33 -1.90 33.95
N GLY A 120 5.12 -2.83 33.40
CA GLY A 120 5.37 -4.16 33.97
C GLY A 120 4.29 -5.22 33.66
N ALA A 121 3.29 -4.91 32.86
CA ALA A 121 2.30 -5.88 32.39
C ALA A 121 2.89 -6.80 31.31
N ILE A 122 2.52 -8.08 31.35
CA ILE A 122 2.92 -9.06 30.33
C ILE A 122 1.81 -9.16 29.30
N ILE A 123 2.17 -9.03 28.03
CA ILE A 123 1.27 -9.22 26.87
C ILE A 123 1.51 -10.60 26.24
N ASP A 124 0.43 -11.25 25.79
CA ASP A 124 0.50 -12.54 25.10
C ASP A 124 0.58 -12.38 23.57
N ALA A 125 0.37 -11.16 23.06
CA ALA A 125 0.49 -10.83 21.63
C ALA A 125 1.95 -10.90 21.16
N LYS A 126 2.17 -11.49 19.99
CA LYS A 126 3.51 -11.78 19.45
C LYS A 126 3.70 -11.14 18.10
N SER A 127 4.92 -10.64 17.87
CA SER A 127 5.34 -10.22 16.52
C SER A 127 5.35 -11.42 15.58
N GLN A 128 4.65 -11.32 14.45
CA GLN A 128 4.43 -12.46 13.58
C GLN A 128 4.28 -12.09 12.09
N PHE A 129 4.39 -13.09 11.27
CA PHE A 129 4.12 -13.00 9.84
C PHE A 129 2.61 -12.93 9.61
N ILE A 130 2.18 -11.92 8.84
CA ILE A 130 0.79 -11.72 8.46
C ILE A 130 0.64 -11.88 6.94
N TYR A 131 -0.52 -12.39 6.55
CA TYR A 131 -0.90 -12.50 5.15
C TYR A 131 -2.41 -12.30 5.01
N GLY A 132 -2.88 -12.05 3.81
CA GLY A 132 -4.30 -11.84 3.61
C GLY A 132 -4.64 -11.23 2.27
N ALA A 133 -5.71 -10.47 2.25
CA ALA A 133 -6.21 -9.78 1.07
C ALA A 133 -6.65 -8.36 1.42
N TYR A 134 -6.78 -7.51 0.39
CA TYR A 134 -7.34 -6.18 0.57
C TYR A 134 -8.26 -5.81 -0.58
N LEU A 135 -9.15 -4.89 -0.29
CA LEU A 135 -9.91 -4.13 -1.27
C LEU A 135 -9.54 -2.66 -1.17
N GLY A 136 -9.49 -1.98 -2.30
CA GLY A 136 -9.10 -0.59 -2.37
C GLY A 136 -9.96 0.23 -3.31
N LEU A 137 -10.23 1.45 -2.90
CA LEU A 137 -10.84 2.49 -3.70
C LEU A 137 -9.84 3.64 -3.83
N GLU A 138 -9.60 4.09 -5.06
CA GLU A 138 -8.67 5.16 -5.36
C GLU A 138 -9.32 6.23 -6.22
N GLY A 139 -9.52 7.42 -5.65
CA GLY A 139 -9.89 8.63 -6.38
C GLY A 139 -8.64 9.28 -6.94
N GLU A 140 -8.67 9.63 -8.22
CA GLU A 140 -7.56 10.27 -8.93
C GLU A 140 -8.00 11.61 -9.50
N ILE A 141 -7.21 12.66 -9.23
CA ILE A 141 -7.40 14.01 -9.75
C ILE A 141 -6.16 14.37 -10.55
N THR A 142 -6.29 14.43 -11.87
CA THR A 142 -5.19 14.79 -12.78
C THR A 142 -4.85 16.28 -12.62
N LEU A 143 -3.62 16.55 -12.16
CA LEU A 143 -3.10 17.91 -11.98
C LEU A 143 -2.38 18.40 -13.23
N SER A 144 -1.58 17.54 -13.84
CA SER A 144 -0.84 17.79 -15.08
C SER A 144 -0.73 16.50 -15.91
N ASN A 145 0.00 16.54 -17.01
CA ASN A 145 0.26 15.34 -17.79
C ASN A 145 1.03 14.28 -17.00
N ASP A 146 1.88 14.70 -16.06
CA ASP A 146 2.80 13.82 -15.35
C ASP A 146 2.35 13.53 -13.92
N PHE A 147 1.44 14.33 -13.34
CA PHE A 147 1.08 14.27 -11.94
C PHE A 147 -0.42 14.16 -11.72
N SER A 148 -0.79 13.26 -10.82
CA SER A 148 -2.14 13.18 -10.26
C SER A 148 -2.10 13.21 -8.73
N PHE A 149 -3.12 13.85 -8.15
CA PHE A 149 -3.42 13.76 -6.74
C PHE A 149 -4.28 12.52 -6.48
N LEU A 150 -4.01 11.81 -5.39
CA LEU A 150 -4.70 10.58 -5.02
C LEU A 150 -5.45 10.73 -3.69
N LEU A 151 -6.64 10.16 -3.65
CA LEU A 151 -7.39 9.82 -2.45
C LEU A 151 -7.48 8.30 -2.38
N LYS A 152 -7.01 7.69 -1.31
CA LYS A 152 -7.02 6.23 -1.15
C LYS A 152 -7.85 5.83 0.06
N ALA A 153 -8.62 4.76 -0.12
CA ALA A 153 -9.31 4.07 0.96
C ALA A 153 -9.12 2.57 0.75
N ASN A 154 -8.44 1.92 1.65
CA ASN A 154 -8.20 0.48 1.60
C ASN A 154 -8.75 -0.16 2.86
N GLU A 155 -9.32 -1.34 2.70
CA GLU A 155 -9.67 -2.25 3.79
C GLU A 155 -8.82 -3.50 3.65
N TYR A 156 -8.01 -3.78 4.66
CA TYR A 156 -7.14 -4.94 4.73
C TYR A 156 -7.78 -6.01 5.60
N TYR A 157 -7.68 -7.26 5.17
CA TYR A 157 -8.00 -8.42 5.98
C TYR A 157 -6.73 -9.22 6.23
N HIS A 158 -6.22 -9.15 7.46
CA HIS A 158 -5.05 -9.88 7.90
C HIS A 158 -5.47 -11.22 8.51
N VAL A 159 -4.97 -12.32 7.95
CA VAL A 159 -5.01 -13.63 8.59
C VAL A 159 -3.80 -13.73 9.51
N ASN A 160 -3.95 -14.31 10.68
CA ASN A 160 -2.86 -14.48 11.62
C ASN A 160 -2.32 -13.15 12.19
N SER A 161 -3.21 -12.19 12.52
CA SER A 161 -2.86 -10.97 13.24
C SER A 161 -3.40 -11.06 14.67
N ASP A 162 -2.59 -10.69 15.66
CA ASP A 162 -2.99 -10.64 17.07
C ASP A 162 -3.59 -9.28 17.47
N VAL A 163 -3.44 -8.25 16.61
CA VAL A 163 -3.99 -6.89 16.86
C VAL A 163 -5.40 -6.77 16.30
N GLY A 164 -5.69 -7.42 15.17
CA GLY A 164 -7.00 -7.38 14.51
C GLY A 164 -6.96 -7.93 13.11
N ASN A 165 -8.10 -8.49 12.67
CA ASN A 165 -8.18 -9.03 11.31
C ASN A 165 -8.49 -7.94 10.27
N PHE A 166 -9.26 -6.92 10.62
CA PHE A 166 -9.62 -5.81 9.72
C PHE A 166 -8.78 -4.60 10.05
N TYR A 167 -8.23 -3.97 9.04
CA TYR A 167 -7.30 -2.85 9.18
C TYR A 167 -7.59 -1.80 8.09
N PRO A 168 -8.38 -0.76 8.40
CA PRO A 168 -8.68 0.31 7.45
C PRO A 168 -7.51 1.28 7.28
N TYR A 169 -7.36 1.80 6.05
CA TYR A 169 -6.45 2.89 5.72
C TYR A 169 -7.15 3.91 4.84
N VAL A 170 -7.05 5.17 5.21
CA VAL A 170 -7.49 6.31 4.38
C VAL A 170 -6.36 7.32 4.27
N GLY A 171 -5.98 7.65 3.05
CA GLY A 171 -4.84 8.54 2.82
C GLY A 171 -4.96 9.40 1.58
N ILE A 172 -4.09 10.38 1.52
CA ILE A 172 -3.88 11.26 0.37
C ILE A 172 -2.48 11.05 -0.19
N GLY A 173 -2.31 11.30 -1.48
CA GLY A 173 -1.01 11.07 -2.10
C GLY A 173 -0.83 11.77 -3.44
N LEU A 174 0.32 11.49 -4.03
CA LEU A 174 0.68 11.93 -5.37
C LEU A 174 1.12 10.74 -6.19
N ARG A 175 0.78 10.77 -7.48
CA ARG A 175 1.23 9.83 -8.51
C ARG A 175 2.01 10.58 -9.57
N TYR A 176 3.14 10.03 -9.96
CA TYR A 176 3.94 10.48 -11.09
C TYR A 176 3.92 9.42 -12.20
N PHE A 177 3.56 9.82 -13.41
CA PHE A 177 3.56 8.95 -14.58
C PHE A 177 4.94 8.91 -15.21
N LEU A 178 5.43 7.69 -15.45
CA LEU A 178 6.70 7.46 -16.12
C LEU A 178 6.45 7.31 -17.64
N PHE A 179 7.26 7.98 -18.44
CA PHE A 179 7.20 7.95 -19.91
C PHE A 179 7.98 6.78 -20.49
#